data_438ae80d1114c1c0bd45abd3d06f046c
#
_entry.id   438ae80d1114c1c0bd45abd3d06f046c
#
_cell.length_a   1.000
_cell.length_b   1.000
_cell.length_c   1.000
_cell.angle_alpha   90.00
_cell.angle_beta   90.00
_cell.angle_gamma   90.00
#
_symmetry.space_group_name_H-M   'P 1'
#
loop_
_entity.id
_entity.type
_entity.pdbx_description
1 polymer ?
#
loop_
_entity_poly.entity_id
_entity_poly.type
_entity_poly.pdbx_seq_one_letter_code
_entity_poly.pdbx_strand_id
1 'polypeptide(L)'
;WLLLGPALVLLTVYLIYPVFQTISLSFHDKSGEAFVGGANYAWAVNDGQFRQSIFNNFLWLLVVPAACTFMGLIIAVLTDRIWWGNIARSLIFLPLAISFVGASVIWKFVYDYRGEGQDQIGILNALVSWFGFEPQVWIALPFWNNFFLMVILIWIQTGFATVILGAALRGVPEDTLEAAVIDGAGPFKIFWRIMVPQIMSTIIVVWTTITVLVLKVFDIVLTMTNGQWDTQVLANLMFDWMFRGGGDFGRGATIAIVIMLAVLPI
;
A
#
# COMPACT_ATOMS: atom_id res chain seq x y z
N TRP A 1 -30.90 22.73 3.58
CA TRP A 1 -29.72 23.59 3.85
C TRP A 1 -29.33 23.57 5.32
N LEU A 2 -30.28 23.63 6.29
CA LEU A 2 -29.98 23.59 7.74
C LEU A 2 -29.27 22.30 8.18
N LEU A 3 -29.58 21.16 7.60
CA LEU A 3 -28.95 19.87 7.92
C LEU A 3 -27.60 19.66 7.21
N LEU A 4 -27.45 20.16 5.98
CA LEU A 4 -26.23 20.00 5.18
C LEU A 4 -25.23 21.14 5.42
N GLY A 5 -25.70 22.32 5.82
CA GLY A 5 -24.87 23.50 6.01
C GLY A 5 -23.64 23.27 6.89
N PRO A 6 -23.78 22.75 8.12
CA PRO A 6 -22.62 22.51 8.99
C PRO A 6 -21.59 21.55 8.38
N ALA A 7 -22.06 20.47 7.72
CA ALA A 7 -21.17 19.53 7.05
C ALA A 7 -20.41 20.16 5.86
N LEU A 8 -21.10 20.98 5.04
CA LEU A 8 -20.50 21.69 3.93
C LEU A 8 -19.46 22.72 4.40
N VAL A 9 -19.73 23.44 5.49
CA VAL A 9 -18.78 24.38 6.09
C VAL A 9 -17.52 23.64 6.55
N LEU A 10 -17.67 22.54 7.28
CA LEU A 10 -16.54 21.72 7.74
C LEU A 10 -15.72 21.18 6.56
N LEU A 11 -16.39 20.64 5.54
CA LEU A 11 -15.71 20.17 4.32
C LEU A 11 -14.95 21.30 3.61
N THR A 12 -15.56 22.47 3.53
CA THR A 12 -14.92 23.63 2.86
C THR A 12 -13.67 24.08 3.64
N VAL A 13 -13.78 24.24 4.95
CA VAL A 13 -12.68 24.74 5.80
C VAL A 13 -11.54 23.72 5.94
N TYR A 14 -11.87 22.44 6.13
CA TYR A 14 -10.84 21.43 6.46
C TYR A 14 -10.37 20.60 5.25
N LEU A 15 -11.09 20.61 4.14
CA LEU A 15 -10.69 19.88 2.93
C LEU A 15 -10.42 20.80 1.75
N ILE A 16 -11.40 21.64 1.35
CA ILE A 16 -11.31 22.43 0.13
C ILE A 16 -10.27 23.55 0.29
N TYR A 17 -10.33 24.32 1.37
CA TYR A 17 -9.41 25.43 1.61
C TYR A 17 -7.94 24.98 1.67
N PRO A 18 -7.54 23.90 2.41
CA PRO A 18 -6.15 23.41 2.41
C PRO A 18 -5.68 22.94 1.03
N VAL A 19 -6.55 22.36 0.20
CA VAL A 19 -6.18 21.98 -1.18
C VAL A 19 -5.80 23.21 -2.00
N PHE A 20 -6.61 24.27 -1.99
CA PHE A 20 -6.27 25.51 -2.68
C PHE A 20 -5.01 26.17 -2.14
N GLN A 21 -4.81 26.15 -0.83
CA GLN A 21 -3.59 26.64 -0.19
C GLN A 21 -2.36 25.84 -0.65
N THR A 22 -2.44 24.52 -0.70
CA THR A 22 -1.36 23.66 -1.18
C THR A 22 -1.06 23.91 -2.66
N ILE A 23 -2.10 24.08 -3.49
CA ILE A 23 -1.91 24.46 -4.91
C ILE A 23 -1.18 25.80 -5.00
N SER A 24 -1.59 26.81 -4.23
CA SER A 24 -0.92 28.10 -4.20
C SER A 24 0.54 27.97 -3.79
N LEU A 25 0.82 27.27 -2.67
CA LEU A 25 2.17 27.08 -2.15
C LEU A 25 3.10 26.38 -3.15
N SER A 26 2.60 25.48 -3.99
CA SER A 26 3.42 24.80 -5.00
C SER A 26 4.05 25.75 -6.04
N PHE A 27 3.52 26.96 -6.18
CA PHE A 27 4.05 28.01 -7.05
C PHE A 27 4.87 29.07 -6.31
N HIS A 28 5.07 28.88 -5.00
CA HIS A 28 5.83 29.82 -4.17
C HIS A 28 7.19 29.20 -3.75
N ASP A 29 8.03 30.05 -3.21
CA ASP A 29 9.37 29.68 -2.76
C ASP A 29 9.34 28.79 -1.48
N LYS A 30 10.52 28.55 -0.93
CA LYS A 30 10.70 27.78 0.29
C LYS A 30 9.87 28.32 1.47
N SER A 31 9.76 29.64 1.62
CA SER A 31 9.02 30.28 2.71
C SER A 31 7.51 30.31 2.47
N GLY A 32 7.07 30.16 1.21
CA GLY A 32 5.69 30.30 0.79
C GLY A 32 5.27 31.76 0.53
N GLU A 33 6.23 32.72 0.52
CA GLU A 33 5.95 34.15 0.37
C GLU A 33 6.16 34.64 -1.07
N ALA A 34 7.29 34.29 -1.71
CA ALA A 34 7.62 34.75 -3.04
C ALA A 34 7.08 33.80 -4.13
N PHE A 35 6.40 34.37 -5.12
CA PHE A 35 5.92 33.57 -6.27
C PHE A 35 7.08 33.24 -7.21
N VAL A 36 7.32 31.93 -7.43
CA VAL A 36 8.39 31.40 -8.27
C VAL A 36 7.88 30.70 -9.54
N GLY A 37 6.58 30.75 -9.79
CA GLY A 37 5.95 30.10 -10.95
C GLY A 37 6.20 28.60 -10.97
N GLY A 38 6.60 28.06 -12.13
CA GLY A 38 6.82 26.61 -12.31
C GLY A 38 8.18 26.07 -11.83
N ALA A 39 8.99 26.87 -11.13
CA ALA A 39 10.36 26.47 -10.74
C ALA A 39 10.40 25.20 -9.89
N ASN A 40 9.45 25.01 -8.97
CA ASN A 40 9.37 23.81 -8.14
C ASN A 40 9.03 22.56 -8.96
N TYR A 41 8.20 22.68 -9.98
CA TYR A 41 7.90 21.58 -10.90
C TYR A 41 9.09 21.23 -11.79
N ALA A 42 9.81 22.27 -12.29
CA ALA A 42 11.05 22.07 -13.03
C ALA A 42 12.13 21.39 -12.17
N TRP A 43 12.25 21.78 -10.90
CA TRP A 43 13.11 21.09 -9.93
C TRP A 43 12.68 19.63 -9.78
N ALA A 44 11.40 19.34 -9.52
CA ALA A 44 10.90 17.99 -9.29
C ALA A 44 11.26 17.03 -10.43
N VAL A 45 11.06 17.43 -11.68
CA VAL A 45 11.38 16.60 -12.86
C VAL A 45 12.89 16.31 -12.97
N ASN A 46 13.75 17.22 -12.50
CA ASN A 46 15.22 17.09 -12.58
C ASN A 46 15.83 16.45 -11.32
N ASP A 47 15.10 16.38 -10.22
CA ASP A 47 15.59 15.83 -8.95
C ASP A 47 15.64 14.30 -8.97
N GLY A 48 16.79 13.75 -8.57
CA GLY A 48 17.02 12.30 -8.57
C GLY A 48 16.14 11.55 -7.56
N GLN A 49 15.94 12.13 -6.35
CA GLN A 49 15.14 11.50 -5.31
C GLN A 49 13.65 11.52 -5.67
N PHE A 50 13.18 12.60 -6.31
CA PHE A 50 11.80 12.68 -6.80
C PHE A 50 11.52 11.61 -7.86
N ARG A 51 12.41 11.44 -8.85
CA ARG A 51 12.27 10.40 -9.87
C ARG A 51 12.32 8.99 -9.28
N GLN A 52 13.24 8.74 -8.34
CA GLN A 52 13.31 7.48 -7.61
C GLN A 52 12.02 7.21 -6.83
N SER A 53 11.45 8.22 -6.17
CA SER A 53 10.20 8.11 -5.42
C SER A 53 9.01 7.78 -6.33
N ILE A 54 8.93 8.38 -7.53
CA ILE A 54 7.90 8.03 -8.53
C ILE A 54 8.05 6.57 -8.96
N PHE A 55 9.28 6.12 -9.27
CA PHE A 55 9.54 4.74 -9.68
C PHE A 55 9.12 3.77 -8.57
N ASN A 56 9.52 4.03 -7.33
CA ASN A 56 9.13 3.21 -6.19
C ASN A 56 7.61 3.18 -6.00
N ASN A 57 6.93 4.34 -6.01
CA ASN A 57 5.47 4.39 -5.93
C ASN A 57 4.80 3.59 -7.05
N PHE A 58 5.31 3.68 -8.28
CA PHE A 58 4.80 2.87 -9.39
C PHE A 58 4.99 1.36 -9.15
N LEU A 59 6.15 0.95 -8.63
CA LEU A 59 6.43 -0.44 -8.28
C LEU A 59 5.47 -0.93 -7.17
N TRP A 60 5.25 -0.10 -6.15
CA TRP A 60 4.29 -0.40 -5.08
C TRP A 60 2.85 -0.54 -5.61
N LEU A 61 2.43 0.34 -6.54
CA LEU A 61 1.11 0.30 -7.17
C LEU A 61 0.89 -0.94 -8.03
N LEU A 62 1.94 -1.44 -8.66
CA LEU A 62 1.87 -2.64 -9.46
C LEU A 62 1.79 -3.91 -8.59
N VAL A 63 2.63 -3.98 -7.56
CA VAL A 63 2.85 -5.21 -6.79
C VAL A 63 1.83 -5.39 -5.68
N VAL A 64 1.60 -4.38 -4.85
CA VAL A 64 0.81 -4.54 -3.62
C VAL A 64 -0.67 -4.84 -3.89
N PRO A 65 -1.41 -4.06 -4.73
CA PRO A 65 -2.80 -4.38 -5.03
C PRO A 65 -2.97 -5.75 -5.70
N ALA A 66 -2.06 -6.08 -6.63
CA ALA A 66 -2.06 -7.38 -7.31
C ALA A 66 -1.86 -8.53 -6.33
N ALA A 67 -0.83 -8.46 -5.48
CA ALA A 67 -0.53 -9.49 -4.49
C ALA A 67 -1.64 -9.65 -3.47
N CYS A 68 -2.16 -8.55 -2.90
CA CYS A 68 -3.24 -8.60 -1.92
C CYS A 68 -4.53 -9.19 -2.50
N THR A 69 -4.91 -8.78 -3.72
CA THR A 69 -6.11 -9.27 -4.38
C THR A 69 -5.98 -10.76 -4.72
N PHE A 70 -4.84 -11.16 -5.28
CA PHE A 70 -4.59 -12.54 -5.65
C PHE A 70 -4.51 -13.46 -4.41
N MET A 71 -3.73 -13.09 -3.40
CA MET A 71 -3.62 -13.84 -2.16
C MET A 71 -4.95 -13.89 -1.41
N GLY A 72 -5.66 -12.74 -1.34
CA GLY A 72 -6.98 -12.65 -0.72
C GLY A 72 -7.99 -13.58 -1.38
N LEU A 73 -7.99 -13.64 -2.72
CA LEU A 73 -8.86 -14.52 -3.48
C LEU A 73 -8.56 -16.01 -3.24
N ILE A 74 -7.28 -16.39 -3.27
CA ILE A 74 -6.86 -17.77 -2.98
C ILE A 74 -7.26 -18.17 -1.56
N ILE A 75 -6.95 -17.33 -0.57
CA ILE A 75 -7.23 -17.61 0.83
C ILE A 75 -8.75 -17.67 1.08
N ALA A 76 -9.53 -16.80 0.43
CA ALA A 76 -10.99 -16.85 0.51
C ALA A 76 -11.54 -18.21 0.07
N VAL A 77 -11.08 -18.72 -1.09
CA VAL A 77 -11.49 -20.05 -1.59
C VAL A 77 -11.03 -21.19 -0.68
N LEU A 78 -9.79 -21.14 -0.20
CA LEU A 78 -9.25 -22.17 0.67
C LEU A 78 -9.98 -22.24 2.02
N THR A 79 -10.27 -21.08 2.60
CA THR A 79 -10.97 -21.00 3.90
C THR A 79 -12.43 -21.40 3.83
N ASP A 80 -13.08 -21.32 2.66
CA ASP A 80 -14.45 -21.85 2.50
C ASP A 80 -14.50 -23.38 2.49
N ARG A 81 -13.40 -24.07 2.21
CA ARG A 81 -13.32 -25.53 2.10
C ARG A 81 -12.99 -26.25 3.41
N ILE A 82 -12.62 -25.52 4.45
CA ILE A 82 -12.16 -26.10 5.74
C ILE A 82 -13.17 -25.79 6.86
N TRP A 83 -13.38 -26.76 7.75
CA TRP A 83 -14.33 -26.64 8.86
C TRP A 83 -14.04 -25.49 9.84
N TRP A 84 -12.77 -25.12 10.00
CA TRP A 84 -12.30 -23.99 10.83
C TRP A 84 -12.06 -22.70 10.04
N GLY A 85 -12.58 -22.60 8.83
CA GLY A 85 -12.36 -21.48 7.91
C GLY A 85 -12.70 -20.10 8.49
N ASN A 86 -13.72 -20.01 9.35
CA ASN A 86 -14.05 -18.75 10.03
C ASN A 86 -12.94 -18.30 10.99
N ILE A 87 -12.32 -19.24 11.71
CA ILE A 87 -11.19 -18.96 12.60
C ILE A 87 -9.98 -18.53 11.75
N ALA A 88 -9.71 -19.24 10.67
CA ALA A 88 -8.60 -18.89 9.75
C ALA A 88 -8.76 -17.47 9.19
N ARG A 89 -9.96 -17.11 8.73
CA ARG A 89 -10.24 -15.73 8.25
C ARG A 89 -10.03 -14.70 9.34
N SER A 90 -10.50 -14.97 10.57
CA SER A 90 -10.30 -14.04 11.69
C SER A 90 -8.82 -13.83 12.01
N LEU A 91 -8.01 -14.89 12.00
CA LEU A 91 -6.57 -14.80 12.23
C LEU A 91 -5.84 -14.04 11.11
N ILE A 92 -6.23 -14.27 9.86
CA ILE A 92 -5.64 -13.58 8.70
C ILE A 92 -6.07 -12.11 8.64
N PHE A 93 -7.24 -11.78 9.18
CA PHE A 93 -7.74 -10.40 9.28
C PHE A 93 -7.11 -9.62 10.45
N LEU A 94 -6.61 -10.30 11.48
CA LEU A 94 -6.10 -9.70 12.70
C LEU A 94 -5.00 -8.63 12.47
N PRO A 95 -4.04 -8.78 11.53
CA PRO A 95 -3.03 -7.76 11.26
C PRO A 95 -3.61 -6.39 10.88
N LEU A 96 -4.80 -6.33 10.31
CA LEU A 96 -5.46 -5.07 9.94
C LEU A 96 -5.76 -4.16 11.16
N ALA A 97 -5.87 -4.73 12.35
CA ALA A 97 -6.07 -3.98 13.58
C ALA A 97 -4.80 -3.31 14.11
N ILE A 98 -3.63 -3.61 13.54
CA ILE A 98 -2.34 -3.06 13.95
C ILE A 98 -2.06 -1.80 13.12
N SER A 99 -1.55 -0.73 13.77
CA SER A 99 -1.09 0.45 13.02
C SER A 99 0.10 0.12 12.11
N PHE A 100 0.26 0.83 10.99
CA PHE A 100 1.38 0.61 10.07
C PHE A 100 2.75 0.78 10.75
N VAL A 101 2.87 1.73 11.68
CA VAL A 101 4.07 1.91 12.50
C VAL A 101 4.30 0.70 13.39
N GLY A 102 3.26 0.23 14.10
CA GLY A 102 3.34 -0.96 14.96
C GLY A 102 3.72 -2.22 14.17
N ALA A 103 3.10 -2.43 13.02
CA ALA A 103 3.46 -3.51 12.10
C ALA A 103 4.93 -3.41 11.65
N SER A 104 5.39 -2.22 11.29
CA SER A 104 6.79 -2.00 10.91
C SER A 104 7.76 -2.35 12.03
N VAL A 105 7.43 -2.01 13.29
CA VAL A 105 8.26 -2.40 14.44
C VAL A 105 8.32 -3.92 14.59
N ILE A 106 7.20 -4.64 14.43
CA ILE A 106 7.19 -6.12 14.45
C ILE A 106 8.12 -6.66 13.35
N TRP A 107 8.01 -6.12 12.13
CA TRP A 107 8.81 -6.58 11.00
C TRP A 107 10.29 -6.20 11.10
N LYS A 108 10.68 -5.17 11.90
CA LYS A 108 12.09 -4.94 12.25
C LYS A 108 12.69 -6.15 12.96
N PHE A 109 11.96 -6.78 13.87
CA PHE A 109 12.42 -8.01 14.51
C PHE A 109 12.44 -9.21 13.55
N VAL A 110 11.52 -9.27 12.58
CA VAL A 110 11.53 -10.33 11.55
C VAL A 110 12.76 -10.22 10.65
N TYR A 111 13.12 -8.99 10.25
CA TYR A 111 14.24 -8.69 9.35
C TYR A 111 15.54 -8.38 10.09
N ASP A 112 15.59 -8.54 11.41
CA ASP A 112 16.79 -8.22 12.20
C ASP A 112 18.01 -8.97 11.67
N TYR A 113 19.13 -8.25 11.59
CA TYR A 113 20.40 -8.78 11.16
C TYR A 113 21.45 -8.51 12.24
N ARG A 114 22.15 -9.53 12.64
CA ARG A 114 23.33 -9.43 13.49
C ARG A 114 24.58 -9.72 12.67
N GLY A 115 25.65 -8.99 12.99
CA GLY A 115 26.94 -9.11 12.30
C GLY A 115 27.45 -10.55 12.24
N GLU A 116 28.47 -10.75 11.40
CA GLU A 116 29.11 -12.04 11.22
C GLU A 116 29.61 -12.63 12.55
N GLY A 117 29.40 -13.94 12.74
CA GLY A 117 29.81 -14.66 13.94
C GLY A 117 28.88 -14.49 15.15
N GLN A 118 27.75 -13.79 15.01
CA GLN A 118 26.72 -13.69 16.04
C GLN A 118 25.50 -14.55 15.67
N ASP A 119 24.85 -15.12 16.71
CA ASP A 119 23.60 -15.85 16.51
C ASP A 119 22.51 -14.91 15.98
N GLN A 120 21.90 -15.29 14.86
CA GLN A 120 20.82 -14.53 14.23
C GLN A 120 19.52 -14.74 15.01
N ILE A 121 18.94 -13.64 15.52
CA ILE A 121 17.65 -13.65 16.23
C ILE A 121 16.47 -13.23 15.35
N GLY A 122 16.73 -12.53 14.25
CA GLY A 122 15.70 -12.19 13.27
C GLY A 122 15.14 -13.46 12.64
N ILE A 123 13.81 -13.59 12.64
CA ILE A 123 13.13 -14.82 12.19
C ILE A 123 13.59 -15.23 10.79
N LEU A 124 13.68 -14.26 9.86
CA LEU A 124 14.05 -14.56 8.48
C LEU A 124 15.52 -14.98 8.37
N ASN A 125 16.42 -14.30 9.07
CA ASN A 125 17.85 -14.65 9.08
C ASN A 125 18.12 -15.97 9.84
N ALA A 126 17.40 -16.25 10.90
CA ALA A 126 17.48 -17.54 11.60
C ALA A 126 17.06 -18.71 10.67
N LEU A 127 15.98 -18.53 9.91
CA LEU A 127 15.55 -19.52 8.91
C LEU A 127 16.60 -19.71 7.81
N VAL A 128 17.10 -18.62 7.23
CA VAL A 128 18.10 -18.65 6.15
C VAL A 128 19.38 -19.35 6.62
N SER A 129 19.85 -19.03 7.83
CA SER A 129 21.01 -19.68 8.44
C SER A 129 20.77 -21.16 8.72
N TRP A 130 19.56 -21.56 9.12
CA TRP A 130 19.20 -22.96 9.34
C TRP A 130 19.30 -23.81 8.06
N PHE A 131 19.00 -23.18 6.90
CA PHE A 131 19.19 -23.82 5.59
C PHE A 131 20.64 -23.72 5.05
N GLY A 132 21.57 -23.15 5.82
CA GLY A 132 23.00 -23.03 5.45
C GLY A 132 23.31 -21.86 4.51
N PHE A 133 22.39 -20.88 4.37
CA PHE A 133 22.64 -19.66 3.62
C PHE A 133 23.16 -18.54 4.53
N GLU A 134 23.86 -17.58 3.94
CA GLU A 134 24.36 -16.42 4.67
C GLU A 134 23.24 -15.44 5.05
N PRO A 135 23.23 -14.91 6.30
CA PRO A 135 22.28 -13.89 6.73
C PRO A 135 22.42 -12.61 5.90
N GLN A 136 21.32 -11.91 5.68
CA GLN A 136 21.28 -10.72 4.83
C GLN A 136 20.69 -9.52 5.57
N VAL A 137 21.11 -8.32 5.20
CA VAL A 137 20.46 -7.06 5.61
C VAL A 137 19.32 -6.76 4.66
N TRP A 138 18.19 -7.45 4.83
CA TRP A 138 17.05 -7.47 3.89
C TRP A 138 16.58 -6.08 3.43
N ILE A 139 16.50 -5.14 4.38
CA ILE A 139 16.03 -3.78 4.11
C ILE A 139 17.06 -2.88 3.41
N ALA A 140 18.31 -3.32 3.28
CA ALA A 140 19.37 -2.60 2.59
C ALA A 140 19.78 -3.26 1.26
N LEU A 141 19.18 -4.39 0.88
CA LEU A 141 19.46 -5.06 -0.40
C LEU A 141 18.94 -4.21 -1.57
N PRO A 142 19.81 -3.72 -2.46
CA PRO A 142 19.39 -2.87 -3.57
C PRO A 142 18.29 -3.52 -4.40
N PHE A 143 17.27 -2.75 -4.78
CA PHE A 143 16.07 -3.16 -5.50
C PHE A 143 15.12 -4.07 -4.68
N TRP A 144 15.62 -5.13 -4.03
CA TRP A 144 14.80 -6.10 -3.28
C TRP A 144 14.23 -5.54 -1.98
N ASN A 145 14.89 -4.53 -1.40
CA ASN A 145 14.44 -3.86 -0.17
C ASN A 145 13.00 -3.33 -0.28
N ASN A 146 12.61 -2.76 -1.42
CA ASN A 146 11.24 -2.32 -1.64
C ASN A 146 10.22 -3.46 -1.52
N PHE A 147 10.55 -4.66 -2.03
CA PHE A 147 9.67 -5.82 -1.91
C PHE A 147 9.53 -6.29 -0.46
N PHE A 148 10.60 -6.26 0.32
CA PHE A 148 10.54 -6.57 1.75
C PHE A 148 9.66 -5.57 2.52
N LEU A 149 9.66 -4.29 2.15
CA LEU A 149 8.74 -3.31 2.71
C LEU A 149 7.29 -3.56 2.25
N MET A 150 7.08 -3.90 0.98
CA MET A 150 5.75 -4.24 0.44
C MET A 150 5.12 -5.44 1.15
N VAL A 151 5.92 -6.45 1.53
CA VAL A 151 5.44 -7.63 2.27
C VAL A 151 4.72 -7.22 3.55
N ILE A 152 5.16 -6.17 4.24
CA ILE A 152 4.50 -5.66 5.45
C ILE A 152 3.07 -5.21 5.14
N LEU A 153 2.91 -4.41 4.08
CA LEU A 153 1.60 -3.92 3.67
C LEU A 153 0.72 -5.04 3.10
N ILE A 154 1.29 -5.95 2.34
CA ILE A 154 0.60 -7.13 1.80
C ILE A 154 0.07 -7.99 2.96
N TRP A 155 0.90 -8.25 3.98
CA TRP A 155 0.49 -9.00 5.17
C TRP A 155 -0.72 -8.35 5.88
N ILE A 156 -0.73 -7.02 6.02
CA ILE A 156 -1.84 -6.30 6.64
C ILE A 156 -3.09 -6.34 5.76
N GLN A 157 -2.96 -6.08 4.45
CA GLN A 157 -4.10 -5.86 3.56
C GLN A 157 -4.68 -7.15 2.96
N THR A 158 -3.96 -8.25 2.99
CA THR A 158 -4.46 -9.55 2.49
C THR A 158 -5.70 -10.00 3.27
N GLY A 159 -5.75 -9.74 4.59
CA GLY A 159 -6.92 -10.05 5.41
C GLY A 159 -8.18 -9.31 4.95
N PHE A 160 -8.06 -8.01 4.68
CA PHE A 160 -9.15 -7.20 4.12
C PHE A 160 -9.64 -7.78 2.79
N ALA A 161 -8.72 -8.04 1.85
CA ALA A 161 -9.06 -8.63 0.57
C ALA A 161 -9.74 -10.00 0.72
N THR A 162 -9.25 -10.87 1.62
CA THR A 162 -9.82 -12.19 1.90
C THR A 162 -11.27 -12.12 2.36
N VAL A 163 -11.58 -11.21 3.29
CA VAL A 163 -12.95 -11.08 3.84
C VAL A 163 -13.92 -10.56 2.80
N ILE A 164 -13.56 -9.50 2.08
CA ILE A 164 -14.44 -8.88 1.08
C ILE A 164 -14.67 -9.81 -0.12
N LEU A 165 -13.59 -10.39 -0.67
CA LEU A 165 -13.69 -11.32 -1.80
C LEU A 165 -14.37 -12.63 -1.40
N GLY A 166 -14.15 -13.13 -0.18
CA GLY A 166 -14.84 -14.30 0.34
C GLY A 166 -16.35 -14.08 0.50
N ALA A 167 -16.77 -12.89 0.92
CA ALA A 167 -18.19 -12.54 0.97
C ALA A 167 -18.80 -12.51 -0.45
N ALA A 168 -18.10 -11.93 -1.42
CA ALA A 168 -18.55 -11.89 -2.81
C ALA A 168 -18.64 -13.28 -3.44
N LEU A 169 -17.66 -14.15 -3.19
CA LEU A 169 -17.67 -15.54 -3.70
C LEU A 169 -18.87 -16.35 -3.17
N ARG A 170 -19.24 -16.17 -1.91
CA ARG A 170 -20.45 -16.81 -1.32
C ARG A 170 -21.76 -16.23 -1.85
N GLY A 171 -21.73 -15.06 -2.44
CA GLY A 171 -22.88 -14.43 -3.09
C GLY A 171 -23.13 -14.92 -4.52
N VAL A 172 -22.26 -15.75 -5.10
CA VAL A 172 -22.48 -16.36 -6.42
C VAL A 172 -23.60 -17.39 -6.32
N PRO A 173 -24.67 -17.32 -7.16
CA PRO A 173 -25.80 -18.23 -7.09
C PRO A 173 -25.40 -19.70 -7.30
N GLU A 174 -25.87 -20.59 -6.44
CA GLU A 174 -25.58 -22.04 -6.53
C GLU A 174 -26.09 -22.65 -7.84
N ASP A 175 -27.27 -22.21 -8.31
CA ASP A 175 -27.84 -22.68 -9.59
C ASP A 175 -26.87 -22.48 -10.76
N THR A 176 -26.09 -21.39 -10.76
CA THR A 176 -25.08 -21.11 -11.79
C THR A 176 -23.93 -22.10 -11.72
N LEU A 177 -23.51 -22.46 -10.49
CA LEU A 177 -22.42 -23.42 -10.28
C LEU A 177 -22.85 -24.83 -10.63
N GLU A 178 -24.07 -25.23 -10.28
CA GLU A 178 -24.65 -26.54 -10.59
C GLU A 178 -24.82 -26.71 -12.11
N ALA A 179 -25.36 -25.70 -12.82
CA ALA A 179 -25.46 -25.71 -14.26
C ALA A 179 -24.11 -25.91 -14.93
N ALA A 180 -23.08 -25.23 -14.46
CA ALA A 180 -21.73 -25.39 -14.98
C ALA A 180 -21.13 -26.79 -14.74
N VAL A 181 -21.46 -27.42 -13.61
CA VAL A 181 -21.06 -28.82 -13.33
C VAL A 181 -21.75 -29.77 -14.29
N ILE A 182 -23.06 -29.57 -14.56
CA ILE A 182 -23.85 -30.36 -15.53
C ILE A 182 -23.26 -30.22 -16.93
N ASP A 183 -22.78 -29.02 -17.30
CA ASP A 183 -22.09 -28.77 -18.58
C ASP A 183 -20.66 -29.34 -18.63
N GLY A 184 -20.23 -30.07 -17.62
CA GLY A 184 -18.92 -30.74 -17.55
C GLY A 184 -17.75 -29.79 -17.27
N ALA A 185 -18.00 -28.61 -16.68
CA ALA A 185 -16.93 -27.70 -16.31
C ALA A 185 -16.23 -28.20 -15.04
N GLY A 186 -14.90 -28.39 -15.08
CA GLY A 186 -14.09 -28.71 -13.91
C GLY A 186 -13.94 -27.50 -12.94
N PRO A 187 -13.55 -27.74 -11.68
CA PRO A 187 -13.49 -26.70 -10.62
C PRO A 187 -12.64 -25.47 -11.01
N PHE A 188 -11.52 -25.66 -11.68
CA PHE A 188 -10.66 -24.57 -12.14
C PHE A 188 -11.35 -23.69 -13.21
N LYS A 189 -12.11 -24.32 -14.15
CA LYS A 189 -12.85 -23.59 -15.17
C LYS A 189 -14.04 -22.83 -14.56
N ILE A 190 -14.73 -23.43 -13.60
CA ILE A 190 -15.81 -22.78 -12.83
C ILE A 190 -15.26 -21.56 -12.10
N PHE A 191 -14.17 -21.71 -11.40
CA PHE A 191 -13.56 -20.59 -10.67
C PHE A 191 -13.19 -19.42 -11.58
N TRP A 192 -12.34 -19.66 -12.59
CA TRP A 192 -11.81 -18.57 -13.42
C TRP A 192 -12.78 -18.02 -14.46
N ARG A 193 -13.71 -18.83 -14.98
CA ARG A 193 -14.61 -18.40 -16.05
C ARG A 193 -16.03 -18.05 -15.59
N ILE A 194 -16.39 -18.43 -14.38
CA ILE A 194 -17.74 -18.20 -13.86
C ILE A 194 -17.71 -17.37 -12.60
N MET A 195 -17.01 -17.83 -11.54
CA MET A 195 -17.01 -17.13 -10.25
C MET A 195 -16.27 -15.80 -10.32
N VAL A 196 -15.02 -15.78 -10.80
CA VAL A 196 -14.20 -14.55 -10.87
C VAL A 196 -14.86 -13.45 -11.71
N PRO A 197 -15.41 -13.69 -12.91
CA PRO A 197 -16.13 -12.67 -13.65
C PRO A 197 -17.39 -12.12 -12.93
N GLN A 198 -18.12 -12.97 -12.21
CA GLN A 198 -19.31 -12.53 -11.47
C GLN A 198 -18.99 -11.61 -10.29
N ILE A 199 -17.83 -11.78 -9.67
CA ILE A 199 -17.38 -10.92 -8.56
C ILE A 199 -16.43 -9.80 -9.03
N MET A 200 -16.30 -9.55 -10.33
CA MET A 200 -15.35 -8.58 -10.89
C MET A 200 -15.53 -7.18 -10.31
N SER A 201 -16.76 -6.74 -10.09
CA SER A 201 -17.05 -5.46 -9.43
C SER A 201 -16.41 -5.36 -8.04
N THR A 202 -16.51 -6.42 -7.26
CA THR A 202 -15.90 -6.49 -5.93
C THR A 202 -14.37 -6.54 -6.00
N ILE A 203 -13.81 -7.26 -6.99
CA ILE A 203 -12.36 -7.28 -7.24
C ILE A 203 -11.86 -5.87 -7.54
N ILE A 204 -12.56 -5.12 -8.40
CA ILE A 204 -12.21 -3.74 -8.73
C ILE A 204 -12.26 -2.85 -7.47
N VAL A 205 -13.29 -2.98 -6.64
CA VAL A 205 -13.40 -2.21 -5.39
C VAL A 205 -12.23 -2.50 -4.44
N VAL A 206 -11.89 -3.78 -4.23
CA VAL A 206 -10.74 -4.17 -3.40
C VAL A 206 -9.44 -3.60 -3.98
N TRP A 207 -9.22 -3.77 -5.28
CA TRP A 207 -8.06 -3.27 -5.97
C TRP A 207 -7.91 -1.75 -5.84
N THR A 208 -8.97 -1.00 -6.13
CA THR A 208 -9.00 0.47 -6.04
C THR A 208 -8.73 0.94 -4.61
N THR A 209 -9.37 0.31 -3.62
CA THR A 209 -9.16 0.64 -2.21
C THR A 209 -7.70 0.51 -1.80
N ILE A 210 -7.06 -0.61 -2.15
CA ILE A 210 -5.65 -0.85 -1.85
C ILE A 210 -4.76 0.10 -2.66
N THR A 211 -5.09 0.38 -3.92
CA THR A 211 -4.36 1.32 -4.78
C THR A 211 -4.31 2.73 -4.17
N VAL A 212 -5.45 3.25 -3.71
CA VAL A 212 -5.53 4.57 -3.04
C VAL A 212 -4.69 4.60 -1.75
N LEU A 213 -4.66 3.49 -1.01
CA LEU A 213 -3.83 3.38 0.20
C LEU A 213 -2.34 3.37 -0.14
N VAL A 214 -1.94 2.63 -1.17
CA VAL A 214 -0.55 2.52 -1.62
C VAL A 214 0.00 3.85 -2.13
N LEU A 215 -0.80 4.66 -2.84
CA LEU A 215 -0.36 5.99 -3.30
C LEU A 215 0.07 6.93 -2.17
N LYS A 216 -0.48 6.70 -0.98
CA LYS A 216 -0.19 7.48 0.24
C LYS A 216 0.68 6.71 1.23
N VAL A 217 1.36 5.65 0.79
CA VAL A 217 2.26 4.88 1.67
C VAL A 217 3.35 5.79 2.23
N PHE A 218 3.43 5.84 3.56
CA PHE A 218 4.35 6.71 4.29
C PHE A 218 4.93 6.00 5.51
N ASP A 219 4.07 5.58 6.45
CA ASP A 219 4.45 5.09 7.78
C ASP A 219 5.43 3.92 7.74
N ILE A 220 5.24 2.98 6.81
CA ILE A 220 6.10 1.80 6.66
C ILE A 220 7.49 2.22 6.21
N VAL A 221 7.59 3.05 5.17
CA VAL A 221 8.89 3.52 4.66
C VAL A 221 9.59 4.40 5.69
N LEU A 222 8.88 5.34 6.30
CA LEU A 222 9.40 6.19 7.36
C LEU A 222 9.99 5.37 8.52
N THR A 223 9.23 4.38 9.00
CA THR A 223 9.61 3.61 10.18
C THR A 223 10.73 2.62 9.89
N MET A 224 10.70 1.95 8.73
CA MET A 224 11.65 0.89 8.39
C MET A 224 12.99 1.43 7.92
N THR A 225 13.00 2.34 6.97
CA THR A 225 14.20 2.80 6.25
C THR A 225 14.37 4.31 6.26
N ASN A 226 13.30 5.05 6.52
CA ASN A 226 13.26 6.50 6.36
C ASN A 226 13.69 6.96 4.95
N GLY A 227 13.36 6.17 3.92
CA GLY A 227 13.74 6.43 2.54
C GLY A 227 15.20 6.12 2.17
N GLN A 228 16.00 5.59 3.12
CA GLN A 228 17.39 5.18 2.85
C GLN A 228 17.43 3.98 1.90
N TRP A 229 18.61 3.71 1.33
CA TRP A 229 18.84 2.60 0.40
C TRP A 229 17.87 2.57 -0.79
N ASP A 230 17.58 3.75 -1.35
CA ASP A 230 16.71 3.94 -2.52
C ASP A 230 15.25 3.48 -2.31
N THR A 231 14.77 3.45 -1.07
CA THR A 231 13.38 3.09 -0.74
C THR A 231 12.45 4.29 -0.64
N GLN A 232 12.90 5.49 -1.01
CA GLN A 232 12.13 6.72 -0.91
C GLN A 232 10.81 6.63 -1.70
N VAL A 233 9.74 7.14 -1.10
CA VAL A 233 8.41 7.26 -1.71
C VAL A 233 7.93 8.71 -1.65
N LEU A 234 6.99 9.08 -2.52
CA LEU A 234 6.54 10.48 -2.64
C LEU A 234 6.05 11.08 -1.32
N ALA A 235 5.28 10.33 -0.53
CA ALA A 235 4.75 10.84 0.73
C ALA A 235 5.86 11.08 1.78
N ASN A 236 6.88 10.21 1.83
CA ASN A 236 8.03 10.42 2.71
C ASN A 236 8.92 11.57 2.22
N LEU A 237 9.14 11.68 0.90
CA LEU A 237 9.88 12.77 0.30
C LEU A 237 9.18 14.14 0.55
N MET A 238 7.86 14.18 0.41
CA MET A 238 7.05 15.37 0.75
C MET A 238 7.28 15.77 2.21
N PHE A 239 7.21 14.80 3.13
CA PHE A 239 7.43 15.03 4.55
C PHE A 239 8.84 15.56 4.85
N ASP A 240 9.86 15.00 4.19
CA ASP A 240 11.24 15.45 4.35
C ASP A 240 11.42 16.91 3.91
N TRP A 241 10.85 17.31 2.76
CA TRP A 241 10.92 18.69 2.30
C TRP A 241 10.12 19.67 3.14
N MET A 242 8.93 19.30 3.60
CA MET A 242 8.08 20.19 4.39
C MET A 242 8.54 20.37 5.84
N PHE A 243 9.00 19.28 6.48
CA PHE A 243 9.18 19.26 7.94
C PHE A 243 10.60 18.96 8.39
N ARG A 244 11.45 18.45 7.49
CA ARG A 244 12.86 18.21 7.75
C ARG A 244 13.71 19.14 6.86
N GLY A 245 15.00 19.22 7.05
CA GLY A 245 15.89 19.97 6.17
C GLY A 245 15.65 21.47 6.08
N GLY A 246 14.91 22.05 7.04
CA GLY A 246 14.65 23.49 7.12
C GLY A 246 13.39 23.97 6.42
N GLY A 247 12.42 23.08 6.15
CA GLY A 247 11.06 23.40 5.74
C GLY A 247 10.96 24.13 4.38
N ASP A 248 10.95 23.40 3.29
CA ASP A 248 10.68 23.94 1.95
C ASP A 248 9.21 23.66 1.58
N PHE A 249 8.34 24.62 1.86
CA PHE A 249 6.90 24.48 1.64
C PHE A 249 6.55 24.43 0.15
N GLY A 250 7.28 25.13 -0.70
CA GLY A 250 7.03 25.14 -2.15
C GLY A 250 7.27 23.78 -2.79
N ARG A 251 8.43 23.16 -2.51
CA ARG A 251 8.77 21.81 -3.01
C ARG A 251 7.88 20.74 -2.40
N GLY A 252 7.67 20.79 -1.08
CA GLY A 252 6.77 19.85 -0.41
C GLY A 252 5.33 19.92 -0.96
N ALA A 253 4.80 21.11 -1.16
CA ALA A 253 3.48 21.31 -1.77
C ALA A 253 3.42 20.79 -3.22
N THR A 254 4.49 20.96 -3.99
CA THR A 254 4.59 20.42 -5.35
C THR A 254 4.46 18.89 -5.35
N ILE A 255 5.16 18.20 -4.44
CA ILE A 255 5.05 16.75 -4.30
C ILE A 255 3.64 16.35 -3.87
N ALA A 256 3.03 17.09 -2.92
CA ALA A 256 1.65 16.85 -2.49
C ALA A 256 0.64 16.94 -3.65
N ILE A 257 0.80 17.94 -4.54
CA ILE A 257 -0.02 18.07 -5.74
C ILE A 257 0.16 16.89 -6.69
N VAL A 258 1.39 16.41 -6.88
CA VAL A 258 1.64 15.21 -7.72
C VAL A 258 0.94 13.98 -7.15
N ILE A 259 1.02 13.76 -5.83
CA ILE A 259 0.29 12.65 -5.16
C ILE A 259 -1.23 12.82 -5.36
N MET A 260 -1.75 14.02 -5.14
CA MET A 260 -3.18 14.31 -5.32
C MET A 260 -3.63 14.02 -6.75
N LEU A 261 -2.89 14.50 -7.76
CA LEU A 261 -3.21 14.26 -9.17
C LEU A 261 -3.14 12.78 -9.54
N ALA A 262 -2.26 12.00 -8.91
CA ALA A 262 -2.18 10.55 -9.12
C ALA A 262 -3.37 9.79 -8.50
N VAL A 263 -4.00 10.32 -7.44
CA VAL A 263 -5.18 9.71 -6.77
C VAL A 263 -6.49 10.02 -7.50
N LEU A 264 -6.63 11.21 -8.10
CA LEU A 264 -7.88 11.67 -8.69
C LEU A 264 -8.49 10.75 -9.79
N PRO A 265 -7.71 10.09 -10.68
CA PRO A 265 -8.28 9.25 -11.74
C PRO A 265 -8.66 7.85 -11.29
N ILE A 266 -8.42 7.46 -10.03
CA ILE A 266 -8.66 6.13 -9.47
C ILE A 266 -10.02 6.07 -8.77
#